data_56c969aea78030a7a012ec08a10c5823
#
_entry.id   56c969aea78030a7a012ec08a10c5823
#
_cell.length_a   1.000
_cell.length_b   1.000
_cell.length_c   1.000
_cell.angle_alpha   90.00
_cell.angle_beta   90.00
_cell.angle_gamma   90.00
#
_symmetry.space_group_name_H-M   'P 1'
#
loop_
_entity.id
_entity.type
_entity.pdbx_description
1 polymer ?
#
loop_
_entity_poly.entity_id
_entity_poly.type
_entity_poly.pdbx_seq_one_letter_code
_entity_poly.pdbx_strand_id
1 'polypeptide(L)'
;YGVVPTARELELEQYGGFILSYNGGRIVDCSTGRTIYEKTIPHKLMGGIYGQVHDLDAALMTYEGDRIITEKPQDAYVAKESFINKMKVKGVGNFLDYVTFPVVKCLVAADGGYLEAVEDKLKGYFGSQLSIFRSEPYFLEIMPKDIDKASSLERLRLQLGLERAEIAACGDGLNDISMIQYAGLGIAMANAQEAVKRVCDFVTKSNEEEGVAYAIDRFILG
;
A
#
# COMPACT_ATOMS: atom_id res chain seq x y z
N TYR A 1 6.94 5.52 1.74
CA TYR A 1 7.49 6.89 1.83
C TYR A 1 6.45 7.93 1.44
N GLY A 2 5.57 7.66 0.50
CA GLY A 2 4.54 8.60 0.03
C GLY A 2 3.60 9.15 1.11
N VAL A 3 3.33 8.41 2.18
CA VAL A 3 2.49 8.85 3.32
C VAL A 3 3.24 9.68 4.38
N VAL A 4 4.58 9.68 4.38
CA VAL A 4 5.38 10.38 5.42
C VAL A 4 5.17 11.90 5.42
N PRO A 5 5.09 12.58 4.25
CA PRO A 5 4.80 14.02 4.24
C PRO A 5 3.46 14.34 4.92
N THR A 6 2.41 13.61 4.60
CA THR A 6 1.07 13.80 5.21
C THR A 6 1.08 13.52 6.72
N ALA A 7 1.79 12.48 7.15
CA ALA A 7 1.93 12.19 8.59
C ALA A 7 2.63 13.32 9.36
N ARG A 8 3.62 13.98 8.73
CA ARG A 8 4.28 15.16 9.31
C ARG A 8 3.40 16.40 9.32
N GLU A 9 2.64 16.63 8.25
CA GLU A 9 1.69 17.73 8.15
C GLU A 9 0.58 17.61 9.21
N LEU A 10 0.14 16.38 9.49
CA LEU A 10 -0.82 16.07 10.55
C LEU A 10 -0.18 15.94 11.95
N GLU A 11 1.11 16.18 12.07
CA GLU A 11 1.87 16.10 13.35
C GLU A 11 1.65 14.77 14.10
N LEU A 12 1.48 13.66 13.38
CA LEU A 12 1.19 12.34 13.99
C LEU A 12 2.23 11.89 15.02
N GLU A 13 3.46 12.40 14.92
CA GLU A 13 4.53 12.16 15.91
C GLU A 13 4.14 12.66 17.30
N GLN A 14 3.53 13.86 17.38
CA GLN A 14 3.15 14.50 18.64
C GLN A 14 1.91 13.87 19.28
N TYR A 15 1.00 13.34 18.43
CA TYR A 15 -0.28 12.81 18.86
C TYR A 15 -0.29 11.27 18.99
N GLY A 16 0.88 10.61 18.92
CA GLY A 16 0.98 9.15 19.04
C GLY A 16 0.32 8.41 17.87
N GLY A 17 0.36 9.01 16.68
CA GLY A 17 -0.23 8.42 15.48
C GLY A 17 0.62 7.31 14.86
N PHE A 18 0.03 6.59 13.92
CA PHE A 18 0.65 5.46 13.22
C PHE A 18 0.53 5.61 11.71
N ILE A 19 1.51 5.09 10.98
CA ILE A 19 1.45 4.93 9.53
C ILE A 19 1.26 3.45 9.20
N LEU A 20 0.16 3.12 8.51
CA LEU A 20 -0.07 1.83 7.89
C LEU A 20 0.22 1.96 6.41
N SER A 21 1.35 1.41 5.96
CA SER A 21 1.81 1.49 4.57
C SER A 21 1.78 0.13 3.88
N TYR A 22 1.94 0.13 2.54
CA TYR A 22 1.91 -1.09 1.71
C TYR A 22 0.63 -1.91 1.93
N ASN A 23 -0.54 -1.27 1.82
CA ASN A 23 -1.86 -1.89 2.09
C ASN A 23 -1.95 -2.59 3.45
N GLY A 24 -1.12 -2.15 4.42
CA GLY A 24 -1.04 -2.75 5.75
C GLY A 24 0.15 -3.72 5.95
N GLY A 25 1.02 -3.85 4.98
CA GLY A 25 2.23 -4.68 5.09
C GLY A 25 3.26 -4.17 6.10
N ARG A 26 3.19 -2.88 6.46
CA ARG A 26 4.05 -2.27 7.47
C ARG A 26 3.28 -1.27 8.32
N ILE A 27 3.50 -1.33 9.63
CA ILE A 27 2.99 -0.36 10.61
C ILE A 27 4.18 0.31 11.29
N VAL A 28 4.19 1.64 11.29
CA VAL A 28 5.21 2.46 11.93
C VAL A 28 4.56 3.33 13.00
N ASP A 29 5.11 3.32 14.19
CA ASP A 29 4.80 4.26 15.25
C ASP A 29 5.50 5.59 14.95
N CYS A 30 4.73 6.65 14.74
CA CYS A 30 5.26 7.95 14.35
C CYS A 30 6.04 8.62 15.49
N SER A 31 5.68 8.37 16.75
CA SER A 31 6.32 8.99 17.91
C SER A 31 7.75 8.49 18.13
N THR A 32 8.00 7.23 17.79
CA THR A 32 9.32 6.58 17.96
C THR A 32 10.07 6.35 16.65
N GLY A 33 9.38 6.46 15.51
CA GLY A 33 9.90 6.09 14.19
C GLY A 33 10.11 4.58 14.00
N ARG A 34 9.66 3.74 14.96
CA ARG A 34 9.90 2.30 14.94
C ARG A 34 8.85 1.56 14.12
N THR A 35 9.31 0.63 13.30
CA THR A 35 8.43 -0.36 12.66
C THR A 35 7.99 -1.36 13.74
N ILE A 36 6.68 -1.38 14.03
CA ILE A 36 6.07 -2.26 15.03
C ILE A 36 5.49 -3.54 14.40
N TYR A 37 5.25 -3.50 13.09
CA TYR A 37 4.85 -4.67 12.31
C TYR A 37 5.39 -4.54 10.89
N GLU A 38 5.86 -5.64 10.34
CA GLU A 38 6.25 -5.77 8.95
C GLU A 38 6.05 -7.20 8.47
N LYS A 39 5.43 -7.36 7.30
CA LYS A 39 5.32 -8.64 6.59
C LYS A 39 6.04 -8.52 5.26
N THR A 40 7.01 -9.40 5.04
CA THR A 40 7.88 -9.35 3.86
C THR A 40 7.65 -10.54 2.94
N ILE A 41 7.96 -10.35 1.66
CA ILE A 41 8.02 -11.43 0.70
C ILE A 41 9.08 -12.43 1.20
N PRO A 42 8.75 -13.73 1.28
CA PRO A 42 9.74 -14.74 1.66
C PRO A 42 10.97 -14.65 0.74
N HIS A 43 12.16 -14.50 1.31
CA HIS A 43 13.40 -14.28 0.54
C HIS A 43 13.62 -15.34 -0.54
N LYS A 44 13.26 -16.60 -0.26
CA LYS A 44 13.33 -17.71 -1.24
C LYS A 44 12.50 -17.50 -2.51
N LEU A 45 11.51 -16.61 -2.49
CA LEU A 45 10.67 -16.30 -3.65
C LEU A 45 11.23 -15.17 -4.52
N MET A 46 12.18 -14.37 -4.01
CA MET A 46 12.75 -13.23 -4.74
C MET A 46 13.42 -13.64 -6.04
N GLY A 47 14.19 -14.74 -6.02
CA GLY A 47 14.80 -15.30 -7.24
C GLY A 47 13.77 -15.71 -8.29
N GLY A 48 12.63 -16.27 -7.84
CA GLY A 48 11.51 -16.60 -8.73
C GLY A 48 10.85 -15.35 -9.33
N ILE A 49 10.60 -14.32 -8.52
CA ILE A 49 10.03 -13.04 -8.98
C ILE A 49 10.94 -12.43 -10.06
N TYR A 50 12.21 -12.31 -9.76
CA TYR A 50 13.20 -11.78 -10.69
C TYR A 50 13.26 -12.60 -12.00
N GLY A 51 13.40 -13.92 -11.91
CA GLY A 51 13.49 -14.80 -13.07
C GLY A 51 12.24 -14.82 -13.94
N GLN A 52 11.06 -14.47 -13.42
CA GLN A 52 9.83 -14.37 -14.22
C GLN A 52 9.69 -13.01 -14.93
N VAL A 53 10.39 -11.97 -14.48
CA VAL A 53 10.21 -10.58 -14.95
C VAL A 53 11.43 -10.03 -15.69
N HIS A 54 12.64 -10.43 -15.33
CA HIS A 54 13.89 -9.79 -15.77
C HIS A 54 14.05 -9.74 -17.30
N ASP A 55 13.64 -10.80 -18.04
CA ASP A 55 13.72 -10.85 -19.50
C ASP A 55 12.53 -10.21 -20.22
N LEU A 56 11.58 -9.66 -19.47
CA LEU A 56 10.39 -9.05 -20.02
C LEU A 56 10.62 -7.56 -20.34
N ASP A 57 9.78 -7.04 -21.24
CA ASP A 57 9.67 -5.60 -21.48
C ASP A 57 8.84 -4.94 -20.35
N ALA A 58 9.32 -5.11 -19.11
CA ALA A 58 8.72 -4.60 -17.89
C ALA A 58 9.80 -4.16 -16.91
N ALA A 59 9.53 -3.18 -16.09
CA ALA A 59 10.42 -2.74 -15.03
C ALA A 59 10.04 -3.40 -13.70
N LEU A 60 10.99 -4.12 -13.08
CA LEU A 60 10.86 -4.61 -11.71
C LEU A 60 11.44 -3.58 -10.75
N MET A 61 10.67 -3.27 -9.71
CA MET A 61 11.03 -2.30 -8.69
C MET A 61 10.79 -2.85 -7.28
N THR A 62 11.57 -2.37 -6.33
CA THR A 62 11.29 -2.43 -4.88
C THR A 62 11.74 -1.14 -4.21
N TYR A 63 11.61 -1.06 -2.88
CA TYR A 63 11.80 0.19 -2.14
C TYR A 63 12.80 0.00 -1.00
N GLU A 64 13.75 0.94 -0.91
CA GLU A 64 14.70 1.04 0.18
C GLU A 64 14.73 2.48 0.71
N GLY A 65 14.22 2.70 1.90
CA GLY A 65 14.09 4.07 2.44
C GLY A 65 13.32 4.99 1.49
N ASP A 66 13.96 6.08 1.04
CA ASP A 66 13.41 7.07 0.10
C ASP A 66 13.69 6.73 -1.38
N ARG A 67 14.08 5.48 -1.69
CA ARG A 67 14.55 5.09 -3.01
C ARG A 67 13.73 3.96 -3.62
N ILE A 68 13.48 4.09 -4.92
CA ILE A 68 13.02 3.01 -5.79
C ILE A 68 14.25 2.30 -6.36
N ILE A 69 14.36 1.01 -6.13
CA ILE A 69 15.47 0.18 -6.61
C ILE A 69 15.01 -0.56 -7.86
N THR A 70 15.75 -0.44 -8.97
CA THR A 70 15.43 -1.07 -10.25
C THR A 70 16.68 -1.19 -11.14
N GLU A 71 16.66 -2.14 -12.07
CA GLU A 71 17.66 -2.22 -13.16
C GLU A 71 17.35 -1.29 -14.34
N LYS A 72 16.10 -0.78 -14.42
CA LYS A 72 15.62 0.09 -15.51
C LYS A 72 15.33 1.53 -15.03
N PRO A 73 16.34 2.30 -14.56
CA PRO A 73 16.12 3.61 -13.96
C PRO A 73 15.61 4.68 -14.94
N GLN A 74 15.70 4.45 -16.26
CA GLN A 74 15.21 5.37 -17.29
C GLN A 74 13.82 5.02 -17.81
N ASP A 75 13.19 3.97 -17.29
CA ASP A 75 11.86 3.55 -17.69
C ASP A 75 10.81 4.60 -17.32
N ALA A 76 9.86 4.85 -18.24
CA ALA A 76 8.85 5.90 -18.06
C ALA A 76 7.90 5.62 -16.89
N TYR A 77 7.58 4.36 -16.61
CA TYR A 77 6.74 3.99 -15.46
C TYR A 77 7.49 4.05 -14.14
N VAL A 78 8.81 3.79 -14.15
CA VAL A 78 9.68 4.05 -12.99
C VAL A 78 9.72 5.54 -12.66
N ALA A 79 9.84 6.40 -13.68
CA ALA A 79 9.77 7.85 -13.50
C ALA A 79 8.40 8.28 -12.95
N LYS A 80 7.31 7.67 -13.43
CA LYS A 80 5.95 7.93 -12.94
C LYS A 80 5.78 7.53 -11.47
N GLU A 81 6.24 6.36 -11.07
CA GLU A 81 6.22 5.91 -9.67
C GLU A 81 7.05 6.84 -8.77
N SER A 82 8.23 7.25 -9.24
CA SER A 82 9.09 8.22 -8.58
C SER A 82 8.38 9.56 -8.34
N PHE A 83 7.68 10.07 -9.35
CA PHE A 83 6.94 11.32 -9.27
C PHE A 83 5.77 11.24 -8.29
N ILE A 84 4.95 10.18 -8.39
CA ILE A 84 3.77 9.97 -7.53
C ILE A 84 4.18 9.90 -6.06
N ASN A 85 5.21 9.13 -5.73
CA ASN A 85 5.64 8.91 -4.34
C ASN A 85 6.71 9.89 -3.86
N LYS A 86 7.16 10.83 -4.71
CA LYS A 86 8.26 11.77 -4.43
C LYS A 86 9.54 11.05 -3.95
N MET A 87 9.85 9.91 -4.56
CA MET A 87 10.98 9.05 -4.23
C MET A 87 12.08 9.16 -5.28
N LYS A 88 13.34 9.00 -4.85
CA LYS A 88 14.50 8.96 -5.76
C LYS A 88 14.59 7.61 -6.44
N VAL A 89 15.09 7.56 -7.67
CA VAL A 89 15.38 6.31 -8.37
C VAL A 89 16.85 5.95 -8.18
N LYS A 90 17.11 4.69 -7.79
CA LYS A 90 18.43 4.09 -7.75
C LYS A 90 18.52 2.95 -8.75
N GLY A 91 19.25 3.17 -9.83
CA GLY A 91 19.61 2.12 -10.78
C GLY A 91 20.65 1.17 -10.18
N VAL A 92 20.46 -0.13 -10.39
CA VAL A 92 21.37 -1.18 -9.95
C VAL A 92 21.76 -2.06 -11.12
N GLY A 93 22.94 -2.69 -11.06
CA GLY A 93 23.42 -3.56 -12.13
C GLY A 93 22.76 -4.94 -12.14
N ASN A 94 22.45 -5.47 -10.97
CA ASN A 94 21.67 -6.70 -10.78
C ASN A 94 20.76 -6.52 -9.56
N PHE A 95 19.49 -6.80 -9.76
CA PHE A 95 18.46 -6.59 -8.74
C PHE A 95 18.63 -7.52 -7.56
N LEU A 96 18.91 -8.82 -7.80
CA LEU A 96 19.07 -9.81 -6.73
C LEU A 96 20.34 -9.62 -5.91
N ASP A 97 21.44 -9.21 -6.56
CA ASP A 97 22.71 -8.94 -5.87
C ASP A 97 22.59 -7.74 -4.93
N TYR A 98 21.75 -6.75 -5.32
CA TYR A 98 21.54 -5.56 -4.52
C TYR A 98 20.49 -5.76 -3.43
N VAL A 99 19.35 -6.41 -3.75
CA VAL A 99 18.19 -6.53 -2.85
C VAL A 99 18.40 -7.71 -1.89
N THR A 100 19.28 -7.52 -0.91
CA THR A 100 19.58 -8.49 0.16
C THR A 100 18.81 -8.22 1.46
N PHE A 101 18.00 -7.17 1.49
CA PHE A 101 17.21 -6.73 2.63
C PHE A 101 15.76 -7.27 2.54
N PRO A 102 14.99 -7.23 3.66
CA PRO A 102 13.58 -7.61 3.66
C PRO A 102 12.74 -6.75 2.73
N VAL A 103 11.94 -7.37 1.85
CA VAL A 103 11.12 -6.71 0.84
C VAL A 103 9.64 -6.84 1.21
N VAL A 104 8.96 -5.73 1.44
CA VAL A 104 7.52 -5.70 1.71
C VAL A 104 6.70 -5.80 0.42
N LYS A 105 7.17 -5.15 -0.65
CA LYS A 105 6.49 -5.08 -1.95
C LYS A 105 7.49 -5.05 -3.08
N CYS A 106 7.24 -5.82 -4.14
CA CYS A 106 7.77 -5.56 -5.46
C CYS A 106 6.66 -4.95 -6.33
N LEU A 107 7.05 -4.09 -7.28
CA LEU A 107 6.19 -3.51 -8.28
C LEU A 107 6.75 -3.86 -9.66
N VAL A 108 5.89 -4.37 -10.53
CA VAL A 108 6.21 -4.58 -11.94
C VAL A 108 5.44 -3.55 -12.75
N ALA A 109 6.12 -2.84 -13.63
CA ALA A 109 5.51 -1.80 -14.45
C ALA A 109 5.78 -2.04 -15.93
N ALA A 110 4.73 -1.88 -16.74
CA ALA A 110 4.76 -1.99 -18.18
C ALA A 110 3.50 -1.36 -18.79
N ASP A 111 3.39 -1.39 -20.13
CA ASP A 111 2.12 -1.07 -20.81
C ASP A 111 0.98 -1.94 -20.29
N GLY A 112 -0.20 -1.35 -20.11
CA GLY A 112 -1.32 -2.00 -19.45
C GLY A 112 -1.81 -3.28 -20.11
N GLY A 113 -1.84 -3.32 -21.44
CA GLY A 113 -2.22 -4.52 -22.19
C GLY A 113 -1.18 -5.64 -22.07
N TYR A 114 0.11 -5.27 -22.09
CA TYR A 114 1.20 -6.23 -21.88
C TYR A 114 1.24 -6.75 -20.43
N LEU A 115 0.98 -5.86 -19.47
CA LEU A 115 1.03 -6.20 -18.04
C LEU A 115 -0.05 -7.24 -17.64
N GLU A 116 -1.15 -7.34 -18.37
CA GLU A 116 -2.18 -8.36 -18.16
C GLU A 116 -1.64 -9.78 -18.34
N ALA A 117 -0.89 -10.00 -19.42
CA ALA A 117 -0.23 -11.29 -19.66
C ALA A 117 0.86 -11.59 -18.62
N VAL A 118 1.57 -10.56 -18.15
CA VAL A 118 2.56 -10.70 -17.07
C VAL A 118 1.89 -11.07 -15.75
N GLU A 119 0.75 -10.47 -15.44
CA GLU A 119 -0.06 -10.78 -14.24
C GLU A 119 -0.48 -12.25 -14.24
N ASP A 120 -1.06 -12.72 -15.35
CA ASP A 120 -1.52 -14.11 -15.49
C ASP A 120 -0.35 -15.11 -15.33
N LYS A 121 0.79 -14.79 -15.96
CA LYS A 121 2.01 -15.60 -15.83
C LYS A 121 2.49 -15.69 -14.37
N LEU A 122 2.57 -14.56 -13.69
CA LEU A 122 3.02 -14.50 -12.29
C LEU A 122 2.05 -15.17 -11.35
N LYS A 123 0.73 -14.97 -11.52
CA LYS A 123 -0.31 -15.66 -10.76
C LYS A 123 -0.25 -17.17 -10.98
N GLY A 124 -0.04 -17.62 -12.22
CA GLY A 124 0.13 -19.04 -12.53
C GLY A 124 1.36 -19.66 -11.86
N TYR A 125 2.47 -18.93 -11.81
CA TYR A 125 3.73 -19.42 -11.23
C TYR A 125 3.70 -19.43 -9.70
N PHE A 126 3.26 -18.35 -9.06
CA PHE A 126 3.29 -18.22 -7.60
C PHE A 126 2.01 -18.74 -6.91
N GLY A 127 0.90 -18.82 -7.64
CA GLY A 127 -0.38 -19.34 -7.14
C GLY A 127 -0.80 -18.64 -5.86
N SER A 128 -0.92 -19.44 -4.80
CA SER A 128 -1.38 -18.95 -3.50
C SER A 128 -0.25 -18.44 -2.59
N GLN A 129 1.01 -18.40 -3.03
CA GLN A 129 2.13 -18.01 -2.19
C GLN A 129 2.26 -16.49 -2.01
N LEU A 130 1.83 -15.73 -3.01
CA LEU A 130 1.90 -14.27 -3.04
C LEU A 130 0.55 -13.66 -3.38
N SER A 131 0.35 -12.42 -2.97
CA SER A 131 -0.73 -11.56 -3.44
C SER A 131 -0.25 -10.78 -4.65
N ILE A 132 -0.89 -10.96 -5.80
CA ILE A 132 -0.50 -10.34 -7.08
C ILE A 132 -1.75 -9.71 -7.67
N PHE A 133 -1.73 -8.38 -7.83
CA PHE A 133 -2.88 -7.61 -8.34
C PHE A 133 -2.43 -6.29 -8.95
N ARG A 134 -3.23 -5.77 -9.88
CA ARG A 134 -2.98 -4.43 -10.44
C ARG A 134 -3.59 -3.36 -9.53
N SER A 135 -2.76 -2.39 -9.14
CA SER A 135 -3.20 -1.16 -8.48
C SER A 135 -3.57 -0.08 -9.50
N GLU A 136 -2.90 -0.10 -10.66
CA GLU A 136 -3.16 0.72 -11.83
C GLU A 136 -3.07 -0.14 -13.10
N PRO A 137 -3.61 0.27 -14.24
CA PRO A 137 -3.48 -0.50 -15.48
C PRO A 137 -2.04 -0.87 -15.83
N TYR A 138 -1.08 -0.05 -15.46
CA TYR A 138 0.35 -0.16 -15.76
C TYR A 138 1.22 -0.54 -14.54
N PHE A 139 0.62 -0.80 -13.37
CA PHE A 139 1.31 -1.20 -12.14
C PHE A 139 0.75 -2.51 -11.57
N LEU A 140 1.60 -3.52 -11.48
CA LEU A 140 1.30 -4.83 -10.89
C LEU A 140 2.06 -4.97 -9.57
N GLU A 141 1.33 -5.05 -8.48
CA GLU A 141 1.88 -5.23 -7.14
C GLU A 141 2.10 -6.72 -6.83
N ILE A 142 3.24 -7.04 -6.27
CA ILE A 142 3.59 -8.36 -5.75
C ILE A 142 3.88 -8.19 -4.26
N MET A 143 3.07 -8.83 -3.43
CA MET A 143 3.10 -8.68 -1.98
C MET A 143 3.02 -10.02 -1.27
N PRO A 144 3.42 -10.13 -0.01
CA PRO A 144 3.10 -11.28 0.82
C PRO A 144 1.59 -11.51 0.86
N LYS A 145 1.19 -12.78 1.03
CA LYS A 145 -0.23 -13.12 1.23
C LYS A 145 -0.81 -12.53 2.52
N ASP A 146 -2.12 -12.48 2.57
CA ASP A 146 -2.89 -12.09 3.75
C ASP A 146 -2.49 -10.70 4.30
N ILE A 147 -2.25 -9.78 3.38
CA ILE A 147 -2.11 -8.36 3.67
C ILE A 147 -3.33 -7.65 3.10
N ASP A 148 -4.08 -7.02 3.98
CA ASP A 148 -5.15 -6.09 3.68
C ASP A 148 -5.24 -5.04 4.79
N LYS A 149 -5.95 -3.95 4.52
CA LYS A 149 -6.06 -2.84 5.47
C LYS A 149 -6.79 -3.23 6.76
N ALA A 150 -7.77 -4.13 6.71
CA ALA A 150 -8.50 -4.58 7.88
C ALA A 150 -7.61 -5.41 8.82
N SER A 151 -6.85 -6.36 8.29
CA SER A 151 -5.92 -7.19 9.08
C SER A 151 -4.89 -6.35 9.81
N SER A 152 -4.42 -5.27 9.18
CA SER A 152 -3.46 -4.36 9.80
C SER A 152 -4.09 -3.46 10.85
N LEU A 153 -5.31 -3.00 10.59
CA LEU A 153 -6.08 -2.23 11.55
C LEU A 153 -6.40 -3.09 12.80
N GLU A 154 -6.76 -4.36 12.61
CA GLU A 154 -6.95 -5.32 13.71
C GLU A 154 -5.67 -5.49 14.55
N ARG A 155 -4.51 -5.61 13.93
CA ARG A 155 -3.23 -5.71 14.64
C ARG A 155 -2.96 -4.46 15.49
N LEU A 156 -3.15 -3.29 14.89
CA LEU A 156 -2.98 -2.02 15.58
C LEU A 156 -3.98 -1.87 16.74
N ARG A 157 -5.25 -2.21 16.50
CA ARG A 157 -6.31 -2.22 17.53
C ARG A 157 -5.91 -3.05 18.73
N LEU A 158 -5.48 -4.30 18.51
CA LEU A 158 -5.06 -5.20 19.59
C LEU A 158 -3.87 -4.65 20.37
N GLN A 159 -2.91 -4.04 19.69
CA GLN A 159 -1.75 -3.44 20.33
C GLN A 159 -2.10 -2.23 21.18
N LEU A 160 -3.09 -1.44 20.77
CA LEU A 160 -3.57 -0.27 21.49
C LEU A 160 -4.62 -0.61 22.56
N GLY A 161 -5.09 -1.86 22.62
CA GLY A 161 -6.13 -2.28 23.58
C GLY A 161 -7.49 -1.68 23.31
N LEU A 162 -7.77 -1.29 22.05
CA LEU A 162 -9.03 -0.70 21.64
C LEU A 162 -10.09 -1.76 21.33
N GLU A 163 -11.35 -1.41 21.50
CA GLU A 163 -12.47 -2.18 21.00
C GLU A 163 -12.77 -1.80 19.54
N ARG A 164 -13.34 -2.72 18.76
CA ARG A 164 -13.71 -2.47 17.37
C ARG A 164 -14.69 -1.29 17.22
N ALA A 165 -15.59 -1.12 18.19
CA ALA A 165 -16.55 -0.04 18.22
C ALA A 165 -15.91 1.36 18.40
N GLU A 166 -14.66 1.43 18.85
CA GLU A 166 -13.91 2.69 19.00
C GLU A 166 -13.15 3.10 17.72
N ILE A 167 -13.32 2.35 16.62
CA ILE A 167 -12.63 2.60 15.35
C ILE A 167 -13.59 3.19 14.35
N ALA A 168 -13.26 4.35 13.81
CA ALA A 168 -13.83 4.89 12.59
C ALA A 168 -12.83 4.74 11.44
N ALA A 169 -13.25 4.26 10.28
CA ALA A 169 -12.41 4.13 9.08
C ALA A 169 -13.02 4.92 7.92
N CYS A 170 -12.21 5.75 7.26
CA CYS A 170 -12.61 6.55 6.12
C CYS A 170 -11.79 6.13 4.88
N GLY A 171 -12.47 5.96 3.72
CA GLY A 171 -11.79 5.54 2.50
C GLY A 171 -12.61 5.79 1.23
N ASP A 172 -11.98 5.58 0.06
CA ASP A 172 -12.60 5.84 -1.25
C ASP A 172 -12.30 4.75 -2.30
N GLY A 173 -11.24 3.96 -2.11
CA GLY A 173 -10.79 2.92 -3.03
C GLY A 173 -11.29 1.52 -2.71
N LEU A 174 -11.23 0.62 -3.69
CA LEU A 174 -11.63 -0.80 -3.49
C LEU A 174 -10.81 -1.51 -2.42
N ASN A 175 -9.56 -1.11 -2.23
CA ASN A 175 -8.69 -1.63 -1.18
C ASN A 175 -9.05 -1.13 0.23
N ASP A 176 -9.99 -0.18 0.36
CA ASP A 176 -10.51 0.32 1.63
C ASP A 176 -11.74 -0.46 2.11
N ILE A 177 -12.38 -1.22 1.23
CA ILE A 177 -13.61 -1.98 1.55
C ILE A 177 -13.43 -2.80 2.82
N SER A 178 -12.34 -3.53 2.93
CA SER A 178 -12.11 -4.41 4.09
C SER A 178 -12.01 -3.63 5.40
N MET A 179 -11.33 -2.48 5.43
CA MET A 179 -11.21 -1.68 6.66
C MET A 179 -12.50 -0.94 7.00
N ILE A 180 -13.26 -0.49 6.00
CA ILE A 180 -14.57 0.16 6.18
C ILE A 180 -15.57 -0.83 6.79
N GLN A 181 -15.63 -2.06 6.29
CA GLN A 181 -16.46 -3.12 6.84
C GLN A 181 -16.00 -3.62 8.22
N TYR A 182 -14.69 -3.54 8.46
CA TYR A 182 -14.10 -3.97 9.73
C TYR A 182 -14.36 -2.96 10.85
N ALA A 183 -14.33 -1.66 10.61
CA ALA A 183 -14.46 -0.62 11.62
C ALA A 183 -15.82 -0.67 12.36
N GLY A 184 -15.88 -0.05 13.53
CA GLY A 184 -17.14 0.21 14.24
C GLY A 184 -18.00 1.24 13.53
N LEU A 185 -17.35 2.18 12.82
CA LEU A 185 -17.99 3.15 11.94
C LEU A 185 -17.21 3.20 10.61
N GLY A 186 -17.78 2.63 9.57
CA GLY A 186 -17.24 2.67 8.22
C GLY A 186 -17.73 3.86 7.43
N ILE A 187 -16.84 4.71 6.91
CA ILE A 187 -17.14 5.95 6.22
C ILE A 187 -16.60 5.90 4.79
N ALA A 188 -17.45 6.12 3.80
CA ALA A 188 -17.03 6.31 2.42
C ALA A 188 -16.97 7.80 2.06
N MET A 189 -15.93 8.21 1.31
CA MET A 189 -15.87 9.56 0.74
C MET A 189 -16.95 9.73 -0.35
N ALA A 190 -17.43 10.95 -0.58
CA ALA A 190 -18.43 11.20 -1.64
C ALA A 190 -17.87 10.91 -3.05
N ASN A 191 -16.57 11.09 -3.26
CA ASN A 191 -15.86 10.71 -4.49
C ASN A 191 -15.49 9.21 -4.56
N ALA A 192 -15.86 8.40 -3.55
CA ALA A 192 -15.57 6.97 -3.54
C ALA A 192 -16.29 6.21 -4.65
N GLN A 193 -15.72 5.07 -5.02
CA GLN A 193 -16.36 4.14 -5.96
C GLN A 193 -17.66 3.58 -5.36
N GLU A 194 -18.66 3.31 -6.21
CA GLU A 194 -19.97 2.82 -5.76
C GLU A 194 -19.90 1.53 -4.93
N ALA A 195 -18.93 0.66 -5.20
CA ALA A 195 -18.73 -0.55 -4.40
C ALA A 195 -18.33 -0.25 -2.95
N VAL A 196 -17.58 0.84 -2.71
CA VAL A 196 -17.18 1.32 -1.38
C VAL A 196 -18.38 1.93 -0.64
N LYS A 197 -19.14 2.77 -1.34
CA LYS A 197 -20.35 3.40 -0.77
C LYS A 197 -21.42 2.39 -0.35
N ARG A 198 -21.50 1.23 -1.02
CA ARG A 198 -22.48 0.19 -0.67
C ARG A 198 -22.20 -0.54 0.64
N VAL A 199 -20.99 -0.47 1.14
CA VAL A 199 -20.55 -1.25 2.32
C VAL A 199 -20.27 -0.37 3.54
N CYS A 200 -20.38 0.96 3.43
CA CYS A 200 -20.15 1.89 4.52
C CYS A 200 -21.42 2.15 5.33
N ASP A 201 -21.24 2.63 6.55
CA ASP A 201 -22.32 3.10 7.42
C ASP A 201 -22.73 4.54 7.08
N PHE A 202 -21.79 5.34 6.58
CA PHE A 202 -22.02 6.75 6.26
C PHE A 202 -21.22 7.19 5.04
N VAL A 203 -21.81 8.00 4.18
CA VAL A 203 -21.11 8.69 3.08
C VAL A 203 -20.87 10.13 3.52
N THR A 204 -19.59 10.50 3.66
CA THR A 204 -19.18 11.88 3.99
C THR A 204 -19.05 12.73 2.73
N LYS A 205 -18.51 13.95 2.85
CA LYS A 205 -18.22 14.84 1.73
C LYS A 205 -17.05 14.31 0.88
N SER A 206 -16.80 14.94 -0.26
CA SER A 206 -15.66 14.60 -1.13
C SER A 206 -14.32 15.05 -0.53
N ASN A 207 -13.22 14.61 -1.14
CA ASN A 207 -11.87 15.10 -0.83
C ASN A 207 -11.71 16.60 -1.10
N GLU A 208 -12.45 17.17 -2.06
CA GLU A 208 -12.46 18.60 -2.37
C GLU A 208 -13.29 19.43 -1.36
N GLU A 209 -14.07 18.77 -0.50
CA GLU A 209 -15.01 19.38 0.46
C GLU A 209 -14.67 19.03 1.91
N GLU A 210 -13.41 18.70 2.18
CA GLU A 210 -12.92 18.36 3.52
C GLU A 210 -13.69 17.19 4.18
N GLY A 211 -14.00 16.13 3.41
CA GLY A 211 -14.87 15.04 3.84
C GLY A 211 -14.41 14.31 5.09
N VAL A 212 -13.08 14.13 5.27
CA VAL A 212 -12.54 13.50 6.49
C VAL A 212 -12.73 14.39 7.70
N ALA A 213 -12.41 15.69 7.60
CA ALA A 213 -12.61 16.66 8.68
C ALA A 213 -14.08 16.74 9.07
N TYR A 214 -14.99 16.80 8.08
CA TYR A 214 -16.43 16.79 8.34
C TYR A 214 -16.90 15.56 9.11
N ALA A 215 -16.36 14.38 8.79
CA ALA A 215 -16.70 13.15 9.49
C ALA A 215 -16.17 13.15 10.94
N ILE A 216 -14.96 13.66 11.16
CA ILE A 216 -14.38 13.82 12.50
C ILE A 216 -15.24 14.77 13.35
N ASP A 217 -15.57 15.95 12.83
CA ASP A 217 -16.42 16.92 13.53
C ASP A 217 -17.76 16.31 13.94
N ARG A 218 -18.37 15.57 13.01
CA ARG A 218 -19.71 15.02 13.22
C ARG A 218 -19.78 13.86 14.20
N PHE A 219 -18.80 12.96 14.20
CA PHE A 219 -18.88 11.68 14.92
C PHE A 219 -17.92 11.55 16.09
N ILE A 220 -16.90 12.42 16.17
CA ILE A 220 -15.86 12.34 17.19
C ILE A 220 -15.86 13.55 18.09
N LEU A 221 -15.97 14.76 17.52
CA LEU A 221 -15.92 16.00 18.30
C LEU A 221 -17.31 16.48 18.78
N GLY A 222 -18.40 16.08 18.14
CA GLY A 222 -19.80 16.32 18.56
C GLY A 222 -20.34 17.63 18.01
#